data_9ce6a267567ef4bb20daafed77dcb975
#
_entry.id   9ce6a267567ef4bb20daafed77dcb975
#
_cell.length_a   1.000
_cell.length_b   1.000
_cell.length_c   1.000
_cell.angle_alpha   90.00
_cell.angle_beta   90.00
_cell.angle_gamma   90.00
#
_symmetry.space_group_name_H-M   'P 1'
#
loop_
_entity.id
_entity.type
_entity.pdbx_description
1 polymer ?
#
loop_
_entity_poly.entity_id
_entity_poly.type
_entity_poly.pdbx_seq_one_letter_code
_entity_poly.pdbx_strand_id
1 'polypeptide(L)'
;MGTEICEAVMLSEKNVIIPAIERARDNGIMALGPYAPDGLFSGVEFEKFDVILAMYHDQGMIPFKTIEGNEGAVLLAGLPIVYTSTVHGMAYDITGQGIADESGMRNALYLAIDVYNNRQMNAELAQNPLRHYDIASNSNESDLNVEQIAGIEKEME
;
A
#
# COMPACT_ATOMS: atom_id res chain seq x y z
N MET A 1 23.49 -29.11 0.60
CA MET A 1 23.19 -27.77 0.06
C MET A 1 21.69 -27.44 -0.05
N GLY A 2 20.80 -28.36 -0.44
CA GLY A 2 19.35 -28.03 -0.56
C GLY A 2 18.61 -27.86 0.75
N THR A 3 18.96 -28.58 1.79
CA THR A 3 18.31 -28.54 3.11
C THR A 3 18.61 -27.26 3.89
N GLU A 4 19.84 -26.78 3.85
CA GLU A 4 20.25 -25.55 4.58
C GLU A 4 19.60 -24.28 4.02
N ILE A 5 19.36 -24.21 2.69
CA ILE A 5 18.67 -23.10 2.05
C ILE A 5 17.18 -23.10 2.42
N CYS A 6 16.54 -24.26 2.43
CA CYS A 6 15.15 -24.40 2.87
C CYS A 6 14.97 -23.99 4.34
N GLU A 7 15.86 -24.39 5.24
CA GLU A 7 15.81 -23.99 6.64
C GLU A 7 15.98 -22.48 6.85
N ALA A 8 16.89 -21.82 6.09
CA ALA A 8 17.09 -20.40 6.16
C ALA A 8 15.86 -19.58 5.68
N VAL A 9 15.20 -20.02 4.62
CA VAL A 9 13.95 -19.41 4.12
C VAL A 9 12.83 -19.59 5.12
N MET A 10 12.63 -20.80 5.66
CA MET A 10 11.62 -21.06 6.69
C MET A 10 11.86 -20.27 7.97
N LEU A 11 13.13 -20.02 8.37
CA LEU A 11 13.48 -19.20 9.51
C LEU A 11 13.10 -17.73 9.31
N SER A 12 13.28 -17.19 8.10
CA SER A 12 12.89 -15.82 7.78
C SER A 12 11.37 -15.63 7.83
N GLU A 13 10.60 -16.57 7.29
CA GLU A 13 9.14 -16.53 7.38
C GLU A 13 8.65 -16.60 8.81
N LYS A 14 9.17 -17.55 9.58
CA LYS A 14 8.76 -17.79 10.96
C LYS A 14 9.18 -16.66 11.92
N ASN A 15 10.37 -16.12 11.76
CA ASN A 15 10.96 -15.18 12.72
C ASN A 15 10.74 -13.71 12.36
N VAL A 16 10.41 -13.40 11.12
CA VAL A 16 10.27 -12.02 10.64
C VAL A 16 8.90 -11.77 10.02
N ILE A 17 8.50 -12.55 9.00
CA ILE A 17 7.30 -12.26 8.21
C ILE A 17 6.03 -12.53 9.02
N ILE A 18 5.90 -13.70 9.64
CA ILE A 18 4.72 -14.04 10.45
C ILE A 18 4.52 -13.04 11.60
N PRO A 19 5.53 -12.72 12.42
CA PRO A 19 5.39 -11.70 13.46
C PRO A 19 5.09 -10.31 12.92
N ALA A 20 5.54 -9.98 11.71
CA ALA A 20 5.21 -8.70 11.08
C ALA A 20 3.73 -8.64 10.66
N ILE A 21 3.19 -9.75 10.13
CA ILE A 21 1.77 -9.89 9.79
C ILE A 21 0.90 -9.76 11.04
N GLU A 22 1.27 -10.42 12.14
CA GLU A 22 0.58 -10.34 13.42
C GLU A 22 0.52 -8.89 13.93
N ARG A 23 1.67 -8.20 13.96
CA ARG A 23 1.72 -6.78 14.35
C ARG A 23 0.91 -5.87 13.44
N ALA A 24 0.86 -6.16 12.14
CA ALA A 24 0.01 -5.40 11.21
C ALA A 24 -1.47 -5.56 11.56
N ARG A 25 -1.90 -6.78 11.89
CA ARG A 25 -3.28 -7.06 12.34
C ARG A 25 -3.62 -6.37 13.67
N ASP A 26 -2.70 -6.38 14.61
CA ASP A 26 -2.86 -5.67 15.90
C ASP A 26 -3.02 -4.16 15.71
N ASN A 27 -2.43 -3.61 14.64
CA ASN A 27 -2.59 -2.21 14.23
C ASN A 27 -3.81 -1.96 13.32
N GLY A 28 -4.70 -2.93 13.16
CA GLY A 28 -5.94 -2.79 12.38
C GLY A 28 -5.76 -2.96 10.87
N ILE A 29 -4.59 -3.43 10.40
CA ILE A 29 -4.34 -3.70 8.99
C ILE A 29 -4.71 -5.16 8.70
N MET A 30 -5.61 -5.39 7.74
CA MET A 30 -6.00 -6.74 7.32
C MET A 30 -4.88 -7.37 6.47
N ALA A 31 -3.83 -7.87 7.14
CA ALA A 31 -2.70 -8.53 6.50
C ALA A 31 -2.90 -10.05 6.51
N LEU A 32 -2.77 -10.68 5.34
CA LEU A 32 -2.91 -12.12 5.14
C LEU A 32 -1.62 -12.70 4.56
N GLY A 33 -1.29 -13.93 4.91
CA GLY A 33 -0.09 -14.60 4.42
C GLY A 33 0.65 -15.33 5.54
N PRO A 34 1.91 -15.76 5.29
CA PRO A 34 2.62 -15.71 4.00
C PRO A 34 2.03 -16.68 2.97
N TYR A 35 2.12 -16.32 1.70
CA TYR A 35 1.72 -17.16 0.57
C TYR A 35 2.93 -17.54 -0.27
N ALA A 36 2.91 -18.75 -0.83
CA ALA A 36 3.88 -19.13 -1.86
C ALA A 36 3.56 -18.37 -3.15
N PRO A 37 4.54 -17.66 -3.77
CA PRO A 37 4.28 -16.82 -4.93
C PRO A 37 3.68 -17.57 -6.11
N ASP A 38 4.17 -18.77 -6.39
CA ASP A 38 3.67 -19.64 -7.45
C ASP A 38 2.20 -20.03 -7.24
N GLY A 39 1.82 -20.35 -6.01
CA GLY A 39 0.44 -20.66 -5.65
C GLY A 39 -0.49 -19.44 -5.73
N LEU A 40 -0.04 -18.28 -5.28
CA LEU A 40 -0.84 -17.06 -5.28
C LEU A 40 -1.20 -16.62 -6.69
N PHE A 41 -0.27 -16.67 -7.64
CA PHE A 41 -0.45 -16.22 -9.01
C PHE A 41 -0.87 -17.32 -10.00
N SER A 42 -1.01 -18.58 -9.55
CA SER A 42 -1.44 -19.69 -10.41
C SER A 42 -2.92 -19.68 -10.79
N GLY A 43 -3.74 -18.89 -10.10
CA GLY A 43 -5.17 -18.76 -10.31
C GLY A 43 -5.64 -17.32 -10.19
N VAL A 44 -6.89 -17.12 -9.81
CA VAL A 44 -7.51 -15.80 -9.59
C VAL A 44 -7.44 -15.36 -8.11
N GLU A 45 -6.70 -16.05 -7.27
CA GLU A 45 -6.64 -15.76 -5.84
C GLU A 45 -6.06 -14.36 -5.56
N PHE A 46 -5.11 -13.90 -6.39
CA PHE A 46 -4.49 -12.59 -6.24
C PHE A 46 -5.48 -11.43 -6.43
N GLU A 47 -6.56 -11.62 -7.18
CA GLU A 47 -7.62 -10.62 -7.40
C GLU A 47 -8.44 -10.29 -6.14
N LYS A 48 -8.31 -11.11 -5.10
CA LYS A 48 -9.00 -10.88 -3.81
C LYS A 48 -8.30 -9.87 -2.92
N PHE A 49 -7.10 -9.43 -3.29
CA PHE A 49 -6.27 -8.53 -2.50
C PHE A 49 -6.17 -7.16 -3.15
N ASP A 50 -6.30 -6.11 -2.36
CA ASP A 50 -6.08 -4.73 -2.80
C ASP A 50 -4.60 -4.46 -3.06
N VAL A 51 -3.70 -5.12 -2.31
CA VAL A 51 -2.24 -4.96 -2.39
C VAL A 51 -1.54 -6.28 -2.12
N ILE A 52 -0.51 -6.57 -2.89
CA ILE A 52 0.37 -7.71 -2.68
C ILE A 52 1.77 -7.20 -2.36
N LEU A 53 2.30 -7.57 -1.19
CA LEU A 53 3.65 -7.24 -0.77
C LEU A 53 4.59 -8.41 -1.08
N ALA A 54 5.47 -8.24 -2.06
CA ALA A 54 6.49 -9.21 -2.42
C ALA A 54 7.79 -8.94 -1.64
N MET A 55 8.41 -10.00 -1.12
CA MET A 55 9.67 -9.88 -0.36
C MET A 55 10.88 -9.67 -1.27
N TYR A 56 10.85 -10.18 -2.49
CA TYR A 56 11.90 -10.06 -3.47
C TYR A 56 11.36 -9.48 -4.77
N HIS A 57 12.19 -8.71 -5.45
CA HIS A 57 11.86 -8.01 -6.69
C HIS A 57 11.16 -8.90 -7.72
N ASP A 58 11.73 -10.06 -8.02
CA ASP A 58 11.20 -10.91 -9.08
C ASP A 58 9.87 -11.60 -8.74
N GLN A 59 9.61 -11.81 -7.44
CA GLN A 59 8.33 -12.35 -6.96
C GLN A 59 7.14 -11.41 -7.28
N GLY A 60 7.39 -10.11 -7.35
CA GLY A 60 6.39 -9.11 -7.70
C GLY A 60 6.46 -8.71 -9.17
N MET A 61 7.66 -8.47 -9.70
CA MET A 61 7.83 -7.92 -11.06
C MET A 61 7.50 -8.89 -12.19
N ILE A 62 7.72 -10.20 -12.01
CA ILE A 62 7.35 -11.19 -13.02
C ILE A 62 5.83 -11.23 -13.21
N PRO A 63 5.01 -11.49 -12.17
CA PRO A 63 3.56 -11.47 -12.33
C PRO A 63 3.03 -10.11 -12.76
N PHE A 64 3.54 -9.00 -12.20
CA PHE A 64 3.15 -7.67 -12.59
C PHE A 64 3.32 -7.41 -14.08
N LYS A 65 4.50 -7.70 -14.65
CA LYS A 65 4.73 -7.54 -16.09
C LYS A 65 3.95 -8.52 -16.95
N THR A 66 3.59 -9.67 -16.41
CA THR A 66 2.78 -10.67 -17.12
C THR A 66 1.32 -10.23 -17.21
N ILE A 67 0.79 -9.59 -16.17
CA ILE A 67 -0.59 -9.14 -16.08
C ILE A 67 -0.77 -7.80 -16.82
N GLU A 68 0.05 -6.79 -16.47
CA GLU A 68 -0.08 -5.40 -16.95
C GLU A 68 0.65 -5.15 -18.27
N GLY A 69 1.55 -6.01 -18.67
CA GLY A 69 2.33 -5.81 -19.90
C GLY A 69 3.13 -4.51 -19.88
N ASN A 70 2.95 -3.70 -20.93
CA ASN A 70 3.62 -2.40 -21.09
C ASN A 70 2.84 -1.23 -20.46
N GLU A 71 1.59 -1.42 -20.03
CA GLU A 71 0.73 -0.38 -19.48
C GLU A 71 1.02 -0.06 -18.02
N GLY A 72 1.72 -0.95 -17.33
CA GLY A 72 2.08 -0.80 -15.93
C GLY A 72 2.91 0.45 -15.63
N ALA A 73 2.73 1.02 -14.45
CA ALA A 73 3.53 2.13 -13.94
C ALA A 73 4.17 1.76 -12.59
N VAL A 74 5.35 2.31 -12.33
CA VAL A 74 6.09 2.14 -11.09
C VAL A 74 6.11 3.45 -10.32
N LEU A 75 5.83 3.40 -9.02
CA LEU A 75 5.98 4.51 -8.09
C LEU A 75 7.08 4.19 -7.08
N LEU A 76 8.08 5.04 -6.94
CA LEU A 76 9.05 4.97 -5.86
C LEU A 76 8.47 5.69 -4.63
N ALA A 77 8.06 4.90 -3.64
CA ALA A 77 7.52 5.42 -2.39
C ALA A 77 8.64 5.81 -1.40
N GLY A 78 8.31 6.68 -0.42
CA GLY A 78 9.26 7.08 0.64
C GLY A 78 10.18 8.24 0.27
N LEU A 79 10.11 8.79 -0.94
CA LEU A 79 10.88 9.95 -1.34
C LEU A 79 10.13 11.27 -1.06
N PRO A 80 10.84 12.39 -0.81
CA PRO A 80 10.21 13.71 -0.66
C PRO A 80 9.62 14.23 -1.97
N ILE A 81 10.08 13.72 -3.11
CA ILE A 81 9.55 13.99 -4.43
C ILE A 81 8.63 12.88 -4.90
N VAL A 82 7.78 13.15 -5.89
CA VAL A 82 7.03 12.11 -6.60
C VAL A 82 7.90 11.60 -7.74
N TYR A 83 8.19 10.30 -7.72
CA TYR A 83 8.95 9.65 -8.78
C TYR A 83 8.14 8.48 -9.34
N THR A 84 7.79 8.55 -10.60
CA THR A 84 7.12 7.49 -11.35
C THR A 84 7.94 7.10 -12.58
N SER A 85 7.76 5.87 -13.03
CA SER A 85 8.46 5.33 -14.20
C SER A 85 7.57 4.31 -14.92
N THR A 86 7.89 4.04 -16.17
CA THR A 86 7.32 2.93 -16.93
C THR A 86 7.98 1.61 -16.55
N VAL A 87 7.35 0.50 -16.91
CA VAL A 87 7.86 -0.85 -16.67
C VAL A 87 8.54 -1.45 -17.91
N HIS A 88 8.35 -0.85 -19.09
CA HIS A 88 8.97 -1.33 -20.32
C HIS A 88 10.49 -1.12 -20.32
N GLY A 89 11.19 -1.96 -21.08
CA GLY A 89 12.63 -1.85 -21.29
C GLY A 89 13.00 -0.75 -22.30
N MET A 90 14.27 -0.76 -22.72
CA MET A 90 14.85 0.25 -23.61
C MET A 90 14.31 0.21 -25.05
N ALA A 91 13.62 -0.86 -25.45
CA ALA A 91 12.97 -1.03 -26.76
C ALA A 91 13.86 -0.67 -27.96
N TYR A 92 15.12 -1.07 -27.92
CA TYR A 92 16.10 -0.81 -28.97
C TYR A 92 15.70 -1.40 -30.35
N ASP A 93 14.94 -2.48 -30.32
CA ASP A 93 14.42 -3.20 -31.47
C ASP A 93 13.46 -2.38 -32.34
N ILE A 94 12.73 -1.44 -31.72
CA ILE A 94 11.76 -0.55 -32.38
C ILE A 94 12.24 0.89 -32.53
N THR A 95 13.49 1.17 -32.20
CA THR A 95 14.06 2.52 -32.23
C THR A 95 13.96 3.14 -33.64
N GLY A 96 13.42 4.34 -33.73
CA GLY A 96 13.26 5.10 -34.97
C GLY A 96 12.12 4.64 -35.88
N GLN A 97 11.35 3.61 -35.50
CA GLN A 97 10.22 3.11 -36.30
C GLN A 97 8.90 3.86 -36.07
N GLY A 98 8.79 4.65 -35.02
CA GLY A 98 7.58 5.41 -34.70
C GLY A 98 6.38 4.56 -34.27
N ILE A 99 6.62 3.33 -33.78
CA ILE A 99 5.59 2.36 -33.38
C ILE A 99 5.57 2.10 -31.87
N ALA A 100 6.32 2.88 -31.09
CA ALA A 100 6.35 2.74 -29.65
C ALA A 100 4.98 3.05 -29.03
N ASP A 101 4.55 2.22 -28.08
CA ASP A 101 3.33 2.44 -27.32
C ASP A 101 3.61 3.43 -26.17
N GLU A 102 2.86 4.52 -26.13
CA GLU A 102 3.00 5.57 -25.13
C GLU A 102 2.15 5.30 -23.86
N SER A 103 1.35 4.27 -23.82
CA SER A 103 0.38 3.98 -22.74
C SER A 103 1.04 3.91 -21.36
N GLY A 104 2.17 3.21 -21.23
CA GLY A 104 2.92 3.12 -19.99
C GLY A 104 3.41 4.48 -19.47
N MET A 105 3.92 5.35 -20.37
CA MET A 105 4.34 6.70 -19.99
C MET A 105 3.16 7.58 -19.58
N ARG A 106 2.05 7.48 -20.28
CA ARG A 106 0.81 8.19 -19.95
C ARG A 106 0.30 7.78 -18.56
N ASN A 107 0.26 6.48 -18.27
CA ASN A 107 -0.15 5.96 -16.98
C ASN A 107 0.80 6.40 -15.86
N ALA A 108 2.10 6.37 -16.09
CA ALA A 108 3.08 6.87 -15.13
C ALA A 108 2.91 8.37 -14.83
N LEU A 109 2.59 9.19 -15.85
CA LEU A 109 2.33 10.62 -15.67
C LEU A 109 1.05 10.88 -14.87
N TYR A 110 -0.04 10.18 -15.17
CA TYR A 110 -1.29 10.31 -14.40
C TYR A 110 -1.10 9.87 -12.95
N LEU A 111 -0.42 8.75 -12.72
CA LEU A 111 -0.07 8.30 -11.38
C LEU A 111 0.73 9.36 -10.61
N ALA A 112 1.67 10.05 -11.27
CA ALA A 112 2.44 11.12 -10.63
C ALA A 112 1.54 12.29 -10.20
N ILE A 113 0.59 12.69 -11.06
CA ILE A 113 -0.36 13.77 -10.77
C ILE A 113 -1.26 13.38 -9.59
N ASP A 114 -1.79 12.18 -9.60
CA ASP A 114 -2.68 11.68 -8.53
C ASP A 114 -1.95 11.61 -7.19
N VAL A 115 -0.72 11.07 -7.17
CA VAL A 115 0.09 11.02 -5.95
C VAL A 115 0.43 12.41 -5.43
N TYR A 116 0.76 13.35 -6.33
CA TYR A 116 1.02 14.74 -5.94
C TYR A 116 -0.22 15.39 -5.29
N ASN A 117 -1.36 15.30 -5.95
CA ASN A 117 -2.61 15.87 -5.46
C ASN A 117 -3.04 15.23 -4.13
N ASN A 118 -2.94 13.92 -4.00
CA ASN A 118 -3.26 13.20 -2.77
C ASN A 118 -2.31 13.60 -1.62
N ARG A 119 -1.02 13.83 -1.88
CA ARG A 119 -0.08 14.32 -0.87
C ARG A 119 -0.46 15.72 -0.38
N GLN A 120 -0.87 16.64 -1.29
CA GLN A 120 -1.32 17.98 -0.91
C GLN A 120 -2.59 17.92 -0.05
N MET A 121 -3.59 17.18 -0.51
CA MET A 121 -4.85 16.99 0.23
C MET A 121 -4.60 16.38 1.62
N ASN A 122 -3.79 15.34 1.72
CA ASN A 122 -3.45 14.74 3.00
C ASN A 122 -2.70 15.70 3.93
N ALA A 123 -1.82 16.55 3.39
CA ALA A 123 -1.14 17.58 4.18
C ALA A 123 -2.12 18.63 4.73
N GLU A 124 -3.11 19.04 3.93
CA GLU A 124 -4.18 19.94 4.37
C GLU A 124 -5.05 19.31 5.45
N LEU A 125 -5.51 18.07 5.25
CA LEU A 125 -6.32 17.32 6.23
C LEU A 125 -5.56 17.09 7.55
N ALA A 126 -4.26 16.86 7.49
CA ALA A 126 -3.43 16.64 8.67
C ALA A 126 -3.15 17.92 9.50
N GLN A 127 -3.41 19.12 8.96
CA GLN A 127 -3.21 20.37 9.70
C GLN A 127 -4.18 20.52 10.89
N ASN A 128 -5.38 19.96 10.77
CA ASN A 128 -6.37 19.99 11.84
C ASN A 128 -7.10 18.63 11.97
N PRO A 129 -6.41 17.59 12.45
CA PRO A 129 -7.01 16.27 12.56
C PRO A 129 -8.10 16.26 13.65
N LEU A 130 -9.18 15.54 13.39
CA LEU A 130 -10.20 15.26 14.40
C LEU A 130 -9.55 14.55 15.60
N ARG A 131 -9.94 14.97 16.82
CA ARG A 131 -9.46 14.30 18.03
C ARG A 131 -9.95 12.87 18.06
N HIS A 132 -9.03 11.94 18.25
CA HIS A 132 -9.36 10.55 18.51
C HIS A 132 -9.90 10.45 19.95
N TYR A 133 -11.13 10.03 20.10
CA TYR A 133 -11.69 9.65 21.40
C TYR A 133 -11.57 8.14 21.53
N ASP A 134 -10.76 7.68 22.47
CA ASP A 134 -10.73 6.28 22.87
C ASP A 134 -12.00 5.95 23.65
N ILE A 135 -12.99 5.40 22.97
CA ILE A 135 -14.26 4.96 23.56
C ILE A 135 -14.00 3.90 24.66
N ALA A 136 -12.93 3.12 24.55
CA ALA A 136 -12.57 2.09 25.53
C ALA A 136 -12.02 2.65 26.85
N SER A 137 -11.48 3.87 26.88
CA SER A 137 -10.96 4.50 28.11
C SER A 137 -12.04 5.22 28.93
N ASN A 138 -13.22 5.42 28.36
CA ASN A 138 -14.31 6.16 29.02
C ASN A 138 -15.39 5.21 29.55
N SER A 139 -14.99 4.13 30.23
CA SER A 139 -15.91 3.22 30.94
C SER A 139 -16.47 3.77 32.24
N ASN A 140 -16.20 5.02 32.58
CA ASN A 140 -16.87 5.73 33.65
C ASN A 140 -17.99 6.61 33.08
N GLU A 141 -19.17 6.05 32.91
CA GLU A 141 -20.43 6.76 32.58
C GLU A 141 -20.81 7.85 33.64
N SER A 142 -20.04 8.02 34.71
CA SER A 142 -20.31 8.95 35.78
C SER A 142 -19.82 10.39 35.55
N ASP A 143 -19.01 10.65 34.51
CA ASP A 143 -18.39 11.96 34.29
C ASP A 143 -18.90 12.69 33.04
N LEU A 144 -20.02 12.29 32.46
CA LEU A 144 -20.77 13.16 31.56
C LEU A 144 -21.39 14.28 32.39
N ASN A 145 -20.63 15.37 32.53
CA ASN A 145 -21.10 16.55 33.22
C ASN A 145 -22.18 17.23 32.36
N VAL A 146 -23.43 16.86 32.63
CA VAL A 146 -24.64 17.35 31.94
C VAL A 146 -24.71 18.89 31.98
N GLU A 147 -24.04 19.52 32.96
CA GLU A 147 -23.96 20.99 33.10
C GLU A 147 -23.12 21.64 31.96
N GLN A 148 -22.16 20.94 31.38
CA GLN A 148 -21.39 21.47 30.24
C GLN A 148 -22.17 21.45 28.92
N ILE A 149 -23.09 20.51 28.75
CA ILE A 149 -23.97 20.45 27.56
C ILE A 149 -25.02 21.56 27.63
N ALA A 150 -25.59 21.85 28.83
CA ALA A 150 -26.55 22.93 29.06
C ALA A 150 -25.93 24.35 28.92
N GLY A 151 -24.62 24.48 29.05
CA GLY A 151 -23.87 25.72 28.81
C GLY A 151 -23.77 26.11 27.33
N ILE A 152 -23.69 25.12 26.44
CA ILE A 152 -23.56 25.38 25.02
C ILE A 152 -24.88 25.83 24.39
N GLU A 153 -26.02 25.35 24.89
CA GLU A 153 -27.35 25.78 24.41
C GLU A 153 -27.67 27.27 24.76
N LYS A 154 -27.07 27.79 25.80
CA LYS A 154 -27.26 29.20 26.21
C LYS A 154 -26.40 30.21 25.46
N GLU A 155 -25.35 29.79 24.78
CA GLU A 155 -24.53 30.68 23.97
C GLU A 155 -24.99 30.71 22.48
N MET A 156 -26.02 29.93 22.13
CA MET A 156 -26.60 29.86 20.77
C MET A 156 -27.97 30.56 20.66
N GLU A 157 -28.50 31.19 21.74
CA GLU A 157 -29.63 32.12 21.72
C GLU A 157 -29.15 33.58 21.73
#